data_9ac293c47a866520e6d05e50c54da68a
#
_entry.id   9ac293c47a866520e6d05e50c54da68a
#
_cell.length_a   1.000
_cell.length_b   1.000
_cell.length_c   1.000
_cell.angle_alpha   90.00
_cell.angle_beta   90.00
_cell.angle_gamma   90.00
#
_symmetry.space_group_name_H-M   'P 1'
#
loop_
_entity.id
_entity.type
_entity.pdbx_description
1 polymer ?
#
loop_
_entity_poly.entity_id
_entity_poly.type
_entity_poly.pdbx_seq_one_letter_code
_entity_poly.pdbx_strand_id
1 'polypeptide(L)'
;MREIDAITASEKDDWMKEMETSDARFQSLKCAVESIVFSAMCLESFIYGYSVKCLGQSYTKAHIDRIGIESKYILVPKLIVGKELDRSGQAYQMLKQLIKDRNSIVHFKSTADFLSEQSFLPKAMDNGINAIYQVMKELEAIHPEEYHLFRAATEMEVCFA
;
A
#
# COMPACT_ATOMS: atom_id res chain seq x y z
N MET A 1 -27.30 -15.24 -47.25
CA MET A 1 -27.66 -14.14 -46.33
C MET A 1 -27.60 -14.57 -44.83
N ARG A 2 -28.25 -15.68 -44.44
CA ARG A 2 -28.24 -16.12 -42.99
C ARG A 2 -26.86 -16.49 -42.45
N GLU A 3 -25.96 -17.00 -43.25
CA GLU A 3 -24.60 -17.41 -42.81
C GLU A 3 -23.69 -16.20 -42.55
N ILE A 4 -23.83 -15.13 -43.36
CA ILE A 4 -23.07 -13.87 -43.19
C ILE A 4 -23.52 -13.16 -41.92
N ASP A 5 -24.83 -13.14 -41.63
CA ASP A 5 -25.39 -12.52 -40.42
C ASP A 5 -24.94 -13.26 -39.13
N ALA A 6 -24.81 -14.58 -39.19
CA ALA A 6 -24.34 -15.40 -38.06
C ALA A 6 -22.84 -15.21 -37.77
N ILE A 7 -22.00 -15.07 -38.80
CA ILE A 7 -20.58 -14.79 -38.70
C ILE A 7 -20.37 -13.39 -38.11
N THR A 8 -21.10 -12.39 -38.59
CA THR A 8 -21.00 -11.00 -38.10
C THR A 8 -21.49 -10.87 -36.66
N ALA A 9 -22.51 -11.64 -36.23
CA ALA A 9 -22.97 -11.66 -34.86
C ALA A 9 -21.95 -12.32 -33.92
N SER A 10 -21.28 -13.40 -34.38
CA SER A 10 -20.22 -14.08 -33.61
C SER A 10 -18.99 -13.19 -33.39
N GLU A 11 -18.53 -12.51 -34.43
CA GLU A 11 -17.41 -11.56 -34.35
C GLU A 11 -17.73 -10.36 -33.44
N LYS A 12 -18.97 -9.89 -33.47
CA LYS A 12 -19.43 -8.80 -32.61
C LYS A 12 -19.50 -9.22 -31.14
N ASP A 13 -19.86 -10.47 -30.87
CA ASP A 13 -19.90 -11.05 -29.52
C ASP A 13 -18.46 -11.21 -28.95
N ASP A 14 -17.51 -11.63 -29.75
CA ASP A 14 -16.12 -11.80 -29.36
C ASP A 14 -15.45 -10.43 -29.10
N TRP A 15 -15.71 -9.42 -29.94
CA TRP A 15 -15.21 -8.07 -29.72
C TRP A 15 -15.79 -7.41 -28.46
N MET A 16 -17.07 -7.61 -28.15
CA MET A 16 -17.70 -7.11 -26.93
C MET A 16 -17.09 -7.76 -25.68
N LYS A 17 -16.85 -9.07 -25.70
CA LYS A 17 -16.18 -9.80 -24.60
C LYS A 17 -14.74 -9.31 -24.38
N GLU A 18 -14.01 -9.04 -25.46
CA GLU A 18 -12.65 -8.53 -25.40
C GLU A 18 -12.63 -7.12 -24.80
N MET A 19 -13.59 -6.27 -25.15
CA MET A 19 -13.74 -4.91 -24.60
C MET A 19 -14.08 -4.95 -23.10
N GLU A 20 -15.05 -5.75 -22.68
CA GLU A 20 -15.43 -5.92 -21.27
C GLU A 20 -14.25 -6.47 -20.44
N THR A 21 -13.49 -7.42 -20.99
CA THR A 21 -12.30 -7.97 -20.34
C THR A 21 -11.20 -6.92 -20.20
N SER A 22 -11.02 -6.07 -21.21
CA SER A 22 -10.06 -4.96 -21.19
C SER A 22 -10.41 -3.93 -20.12
N ASP A 23 -11.70 -3.55 -20.04
CA ASP A 23 -12.18 -2.60 -19.04
C ASP A 23 -12.04 -3.15 -17.62
N ALA A 24 -12.37 -4.42 -17.40
CA ALA A 24 -12.20 -5.06 -16.09
C ALA A 24 -10.72 -5.12 -15.66
N ARG A 25 -9.81 -5.42 -16.60
CA ARG A 25 -8.36 -5.39 -16.36
C ARG A 25 -7.88 -3.98 -15.99
N PHE A 26 -8.34 -2.97 -16.72
CA PHE A 26 -7.98 -1.57 -16.45
C PHE A 26 -8.46 -1.11 -15.08
N GLN A 27 -9.68 -1.45 -14.69
CA GLN A 27 -10.22 -1.13 -13.37
C GLN A 27 -9.45 -1.85 -12.25
N SER A 28 -9.13 -3.12 -12.43
CA SER A 28 -8.31 -3.88 -11.48
C SER A 28 -6.91 -3.26 -11.31
N LEU A 29 -6.28 -2.86 -12.39
CA LEU A 29 -5.00 -2.17 -12.38
C LEU A 29 -5.06 -0.85 -11.61
N LYS A 30 -6.09 -0.04 -11.88
CA LYS A 30 -6.32 1.22 -11.19
C LYS A 30 -6.48 1.01 -9.68
N CYS A 31 -7.34 0.07 -9.28
CA CYS A 31 -7.55 -0.25 -7.86
C CYS A 31 -6.26 -0.72 -7.18
N ALA A 32 -5.44 -1.54 -7.87
CA ALA A 32 -4.18 -2.01 -7.32
C ALA A 32 -3.18 -0.85 -7.10
N VAL A 33 -3.03 0.04 -8.08
CA VAL A 33 -2.17 1.23 -7.98
C VAL A 33 -2.64 2.14 -6.85
N GLU A 34 -3.94 2.44 -6.78
CA GLU A 34 -4.54 3.27 -5.73
C GLU A 34 -4.29 2.65 -4.34
N SER A 35 -4.52 1.35 -4.18
CA SER A 35 -4.31 0.64 -2.91
C SER A 35 -2.85 0.72 -2.44
N ILE A 36 -1.88 0.46 -3.33
CA ILE A 36 -0.46 0.51 -3.00
C ILE A 36 -0.04 1.93 -2.58
N VAL A 37 -0.44 2.94 -3.36
CA VAL A 37 -0.06 4.33 -3.10
C VAL A 37 -0.69 4.82 -1.81
N PHE A 38 -1.99 4.61 -1.59
CA PHE A 38 -2.68 5.05 -0.38
C PHE A 38 -2.22 4.30 0.86
N SER A 39 -1.90 3.00 0.76
CA SER A 39 -1.32 2.26 1.89
C SER A 39 0.02 2.84 2.34
N ALA A 40 0.89 3.18 1.39
CA ALA A 40 2.17 3.82 1.70
C ALA A 40 1.98 5.21 2.31
N MET A 41 1.07 6.02 1.77
CA MET A 41 0.74 7.35 2.31
C MET A 41 0.13 7.26 3.71
N CYS A 42 -0.72 6.27 3.97
CA CYS A 42 -1.30 6.03 5.28
C CYS A 42 -0.21 5.77 6.33
N LEU A 43 0.71 4.86 6.04
CA LEU A 43 1.83 4.56 6.94
C LEU A 43 2.75 5.77 7.12
N GLU A 44 3.03 6.54 6.08
CA GLU A 44 3.86 7.74 6.17
C GLU A 44 3.21 8.82 7.05
N SER A 45 1.92 9.11 6.85
CA SER A 45 1.15 10.04 7.67
C SER A 45 1.05 9.58 9.12
N PHE A 46 0.83 8.28 9.33
CA PHE A 46 0.71 7.71 10.66
C PHE A 46 1.98 7.89 11.48
N ILE A 47 3.13 7.46 10.96
CA ILE A 47 4.39 7.56 11.69
C ILE A 47 4.80 9.02 11.97
N TYR A 48 4.46 9.94 11.05
CA TYR A 48 4.64 11.38 11.28
C TYR A 48 3.75 11.87 12.42
N GLY A 49 2.45 11.57 12.39
CA GLY A 49 1.49 11.95 13.45
C GLY A 49 1.86 11.38 14.82
N TYR A 50 2.28 10.13 14.87
CA TYR A 50 2.77 9.48 16.08
C TYR A 50 4.03 10.19 16.63
N SER A 51 4.97 10.53 15.76
CA SER A 51 6.15 11.31 16.14
C SER A 51 5.78 12.70 16.68
N VAL A 52 4.86 13.41 16.01
CA VAL A 52 4.39 14.73 16.46
C VAL A 52 3.74 14.64 17.84
N LYS A 53 2.91 13.65 18.06
CA LYS A 53 2.22 13.45 19.35
C LYS A 53 3.19 13.21 20.49
N CYS A 54 4.18 12.35 20.29
CA CYS A 54 5.07 11.91 21.39
C CYS A 54 6.34 12.76 21.55
N LEU A 55 6.90 13.30 20.45
CA LEU A 55 8.15 14.07 20.46
C LEU A 55 7.94 15.58 20.25
N GLY A 56 6.73 15.99 19.86
CA GLY A 56 6.39 17.37 19.55
C GLY A 56 6.68 17.78 18.10
N GLN A 57 5.89 18.73 17.60
CA GLN A 57 5.92 19.17 16.20
C GLN A 57 7.28 19.76 15.78
N SER A 58 7.87 20.60 16.61
CA SER A 58 9.15 21.25 16.28
C SER A 58 10.28 20.23 16.13
N TYR A 59 10.36 19.25 17.05
CA TYR A 59 11.36 18.19 16.98
C TYR A 59 11.15 17.30 15.76
N THR A 60 9.92 16.87 15.53
CA THR A 60 9.56 16.02 14.39
C THR A 60 9.94 16.69 13.06
N LYS A 61 9.57 17.96 12.88
CA LYS A 61 9.89 18.71 11.66
C LYS A 61 11.40 18.89 11.45
N ALA A 62 12.15 19.14 12.53
CA ALA A 62 13.59 19.38 12.44
C ALA A 62 14.40 18.10 12.18
N HIS A 63 14.00 16.97 12.79
CA HIS A 63 14.87 15.78 12.89
C HIS A 63 14.28 14.53 12.24
N ILE A 64 12.95 14.42 12.10
CA ILE A 64 12.28 13.19 11.62
C ILE A 64 11.73 13.34 10.20
N ASP A 65 11.22 14.50 9.84
CA ASP A 65 10.48 14.73 8.61
C ASP A 65 11.24 14.30 7.35
N ARG A 66 12.54 14.61 7.29
CA ARG A 66 13.40 14.32 6.14
C ARG A 66 13.97 12.92 6.07
N ILE A 67 13.73 12.10 7.09
CA ILE A 67 14.21 10.70 7.12
C ILE A 67 13.27 9.83 6.26
N GLY A 68 13.83 8.84 5.56
CA GLY A 68 13.04 7.88 4.80
C GLY A 68 12.07 7.10 5.68
N ILE A 69 10.91 6.73 5.13
CA ILE A 69 9.81 6.11 5.87
C ILE A 69 10.23 4.83 6.63
N GLU A 70 11.05 3.97 6.03
CA GLU A 70 11.56 2.75 6.67
C GLU A 70 12.36 3.09 7.94
N SER A 71 13.21 4.12 7.86
CA SER A 71 14.01 4.59 8.99
C SER A 71 13.15 5.24 10.08
N LYS A 72 12.07 5.93 9.71
CA LYS A 72 11.11 6.48 10.68
C LYS A 72 10.54 5.38 11.57
N TYR A 73 10.15 4.24 10.99
CA TYR A 73 9.57 3.12 11.73
C TYR A 73 10.55 2.39 12.66
N ILE A 74 11.85 2.60 12.48
CA ILE A 74 12.88 2.14 13.41
C ILE A 74 13.17 3.19 14.49
N LEU A 75 13.41 4.43 14.06
CA LEU A 75 13.93 5.48 14.94
C LEU A 75 12.85 6.07 15.87
N VAL A 76 11.63 6.28 15.35
CA VAL A 76 10.58 6.94 16.12
C VAL A 76 10.17 6.12 17.35
N PRO A 77 9.81 4.83 17.24
CA PRO A 77 9.51 4.00 18.42
C PRO A 77 10.70 3.91 19.37
N LYS A 78 11.93 3.81 18.83
CA LYS A 78 13.14 3.74 19.65
C LYS A 78 13.36 5.00 20.47
N LEU A 79 13.09 6.18 19.90
CA LEU A 79 13.19 7.46 20.60
C LEU A 79 12.11 7.64 21.67
N ILE A 80 10.91 7.07 21.45
CA ILE A 80 9.77 7.24 22.35
C ILE A 80 9.81 6.24 23.50
N VAL A 81 9.98 4.96 23.21
CA VAL A 81 9.86 3.85 24.18
C VAL A 81 11.11 2.98 24.32
N GLY A 82 12.20 3.32 23.64
CA GLY A 82 13.45 2.57 23.68
C GLY A 82 13.44 1.24 22.90
N LYS A 83 12.35 0.92 22.20
CA LYS A 83 12.18 -0.30 21.39
C LYS A 83 12.02 0.06 19.90
N GLU A 84 12.43 -0.81 19.02
CA GLU A 84 12.29 -0.64 17.57
C GLU A 84 11.50 -1.80 16.97
N LEU A 85 10.93 -1.61 15.76
CA LEU A 85 10.35 -2.72 14.99
C LEU A 85 11.42 -3.76 14.70
N ASP A 86 11.06 -5.04 14.80
CA ASP A 86 11.96 -6.12 14.40
C ASP A 86 12.23 -6.05 12.89
N ARG A 87 13.48 -5.73 12.54
CA ARG A 87 13.91 -5.62 11.13
C ARG A 87 13.85 -6.93 10.37
N SER A 88 13.91 -8.06 11.08
CA SER A 88 13.72 -9.40 10.53
C SER A 88 12.26 -9.83 10.51
N GLY A 89 11.41 -9.13 11.27
CA GLY A 89 9.99 -9.41 11.45
C GLY A 89 9.15 -9.13 10.20
N GLN A 90 7.99 -9.77 10.15
CA GLN A 90 7.06 -9.69 9.02
C GLN A 90 6.62 -8.25 8.75
N ALA A 91 6.28 -7.48 9.79
CA ALA A 91 5.79 -6.10 9.65
C ALA A 91 6.80 -5.21 8.92
N TYR A 92 8.06 -5.23 9.32
CA TYR A 92 9.10 -4.43 8.68
C TYR A 92 9.40 -4.87 7.25
N GLN A 93 9.41 -6.19 6.96
CA GLN A 93 9.62 -6.68 5.61
C GLN A 93 8.47 -6.31 4.67
N MET A 94 7.23 -6.36 5.15
CA MET A 94 6.05 -5.93 4.39
C MET A 94 6.05 -4.42 4.14
N LEU A 95 6.41 -3.61 5.13
CA LEU A 95 6.61 -2.16 4.97
C LEU A 95 7.65 -1.87 3.89
N LYS A 96 8.81 -2.49 3.98
CA LYS A 96 9.91 -2.32 3.01
C LYS A 96 9.48 -2.68 1.60
N GLN A 97 8.77 -3.80 1.43
CA GLN A 97 8.24 -4.20 0.13
C GLN A 97 7.21 -3.21 -0.40
N LEU A 98 6.27 -2.73 0.44
CA LEU A 98 5.28 -1.72 0.07
C LEU A 98 5.95 -0.41 -0.43
N ILE A 99 6.97 0.07 0.25
CA ILE A 99 7.70 1.28 -0.16
C ILE A 99 8.42 1.05 -1.50
N LYS A 100 9.01 -0.12 -1.71
CA LYS A 100 9.61 -0.51 -2.99
C LYS A 100 8.57 -0.54 -4.11
N ASP A 101 7.40 -1.16 -3.88
CA ASP A 101 6.33 -1.26 -4.88
C ASP A 101 5.77 0.11 -5.24
N ARG A 102 5.50 0.97 -4.23
CA ARG A 102 5.07 2.36 -4.46
C ARG A 102 6.11 3.13 -5.27
N ASN A 103 7.37 3.02 -4.94
CA ASN A 103 8.43 3.72 -5.67
C ASN A 103 8.55 3.22 -7.12
N SER A 104 8.35 1.93 -7.37
CA SER A 104 8.29 1.39 -8.72
C SER A 104 7.14 1.99 -9.53
N ILE A 105 5.97 2.23 -8.91
CA ILE A 105 4.82 2.85 -9.57
C ILE A 105 5.07 4.35 -9.83
N VAL A 106 5.57 5.08 -8.85
CA VAL A 106 5.70 6.56 -8.93
C VAL A 106 6.87 6.98 -9.85
N HIS A 107 7.90 6.16 -9.97
CA HIS A 107 9.10 6.46 -10.73
C HIS A 107 9.21 5.70 -12.07
N PHE A 108 8.09 5.25 -12.62
CA PHE A 108 8.08 4.61 -13.94
C PHE A 108 8.63 5.57 -15.01
N LYS A 109 9.58 5.06 -15.78
CA LYS A 109 10.25 5.85 -16.84
C LYS A 109 9.49 5.87 -18.16
N SER A 110 8.63 4.87 -18.40
CA SER A 110 7.76 4.83 -19.60
C SER A 110 6.46 4.08 -19.34
N THR A 111 5.38 4.47 -20.04
CA THR A 111 4.09 3.77 -19.97
C THR A 111 4.19 2.34 -20.50
N ALA A 112 5.08 2.08 -21.46
CA ALA A 112 5.28 0.75 -22.03
C ALA A 112 5.87 -0.23 -21.01
N ASP A 113 6.85 0.20 -20.20
CA ASP A 113 7.44 -0.61 -19.14
C ASP A 113 6.40 -0.94 -18.06
N PHE A 114 5.58 0.04 -17.68
CA PHE A 114 4.49 -0.16 -16.71
C PHE A 114 3.51 -1.23 -17.18
N LEU A 115 3.06 -1.15 -18.45
CA LEU A 115 2.09 -2.09 -19.00
C LEU A 115 2.64 -3.51 -19.15
N SER A 116 3.96 -3.68 -19.32
CA SER A 116 4.60 -4.99 -19.45
C SER A 116 4.84 -5.71 -18.11
N GLU A 117 4.96 -4.96 -17.00
CA GLU A 117 5.34 -5.50 -15.69
C GLU A 117 4.18 -5.59 -14.67
N GLN A 118 2.92 -5.59 -15.13
CA GLN A 118 1.74 -5.55 -14.26
C GLN A 118 1.52 -6.79 -13.39
N SER A 119 2.22 -7.88 -13.64
CA SER A 119 2.02 -9.17 -12.93
C SER A 119 2.26 -9.10 -11.41
N PHE A 120 3.01 -8.11 -10.94
CA PHE A 120 3.29 -7.94 -9.49
C PHE A 120 2.16 -7.24 -8.73
N LEU A 121 1.30 -6.48 -9.41
CA LEU A 121 0.34 -5.57 -8.78
C LEU A 121 -0.68 -6.23 -7.85
N PRO A 122 -1.30 -7.38 -8.17
CA PRO A 122 -2.23 -8.03 -7.24
C PRO A 122 -1.57 -8.38 -5.91
N LYS A 123 -0.36 -8.96 -5.97
CA LYS A 123 0.41 -9.30 -4.77
C LYS A 123 0.87 -8.06 -4.01
N ALA A 124 1.23 -7.00 -4.70
CA ALA A 124 1.63 -5.73 -4.09
C ALA A 124 0.45 -5.03 -3.41
N MET A 125 -0.76 -5.12 -3.98
CA MET A 125 -1.99 -4.63 -3.38
C MET A 125 -2.28 -5.34 -2.05
N ASP A 126 -2.27 -6.67 -2.05
CA ASP A 126 -2.47 -7.47 -0.84
C ASP A 126 -1.41 -7.17 0.21
N ASN A 127 -0.14 -7.05 -0.19
CA ASN A 127 0.94 -6.66 0.69
C ASN A 127 0.70 -5.26 1.27
N GLY A 128 0.20 -4.29 0.50
CA GLY A 128 -0.04 -2.93 0.95
C GLY A 128 -1.03 -2.87 2.11
N ILE A 129 -2.17 -3.53 1.97
CA ILE A 129 -3.22 -3.59 3.00
C ILE A 129 -2.70 -4.32 4.25
N ASN A 130 -2.10 -5.49 4.06
CA ASN A 130 -1.56 -6.29 5.16
C ASN A 130 -0.39 -5.61 5.88
N ALA A 131 0.43 -4.80 5.18
CA ALA A 131 1.52 -4.04 5.79
C ALA A 131 0.99 -3.05 6.83
N ILE A 132 -0.12 -2.34 6.54
CA ILE A 132 -0.74 -1.43 7.51
C ILE A 132 -1.09 -2.21 8.78
N TYR A 133 -1.81 -3.31 8.65
CA TYR A 133 -2.25 -4.12 9.80
C TYR A 133 -1.07 -4.64 10.63
N GLN A 134 -0.08 -5.28 9.98
CA GLN A 134 1.05 -5.88 10.68
C GLN A 134 1.94 -4.83 11.37
N VAL A 135 2.17 -3.69 10.72
CA VAL A 135 2.94 -2.59 11.30
C VAL A 135 2.23 -2.00 12.50
N MET A 136 0.91 -1.76 12.42
CA MET A 136 0.14 -1.23 13.54
C MET A 136 0.10 -2.20 14.72
N LYS A 137 -0.08 -3.50 14.46
CA LYS A 137 -0.06 -4.54 15.47
C LYS A 137 1.29 -4.64 16.21
N GLU A 138 2.38 -4.51 15.48
CA GLU A 138 3.72 -4.54 16.10
C GLU A 138 3.98 -3.26 16.90
N LEU A 139 3.57 -2.09 16.42
CA LEU A 139 3.67 -0.83 17.17
C LEU A 139 2.84 -0.87 18.46
N GLU A 140 1.63 -1.42 18.41
CA GLU A 140 0.79 -1.62 19.60
C GLU A 140 1.50 -2.52 20.65
N ALA A 141 2.14 -3.59 20.21
CA ALA A 141 2.92 -4.45 21.09
C ALA A 141 4.15 -3.76 21.69
N ILE A 142 4.75 -2.83 20.95
CA ILE A 142 5.89 -2.02 21.43
C ILE A 142 5.45 -0.94 22.41
N HIS A 143 4.32 -0.26 22.15
CA HIS A 143 3.83 0.87 22.93
C HIS A 143 2.32 0.75 23.22
N PRO A 144 1.93 -0.19 24.11
CA PRO A 144 0.51 -0.47 24.39
C PRO A 144 -0.25 0.70 25.03
N GLU A 145 0.44 1.65 25.64
CA GLU A 145 -0.18 2.84 26.25
C GLU A 145 -0.84 3.75 25.20
N GLU A 146 -0.39 3.69 23.95
CA GLU A 146 -0.94 4.43 22.81
C GLU A 146 -1.93 3.60 21.95
N TYR A 147 -2.51 2.56 22.54
CA TYR A 147 -3.46 1.64 21.90
C TYR A 147 -4.52 2.35 21.02
N HIS A 148 -5.06 3.49 21.47
CA HIS A 148 -6.09 4.22 20.73
C HIS A 148 -5.62 4.75 19.36
N LEU A 149 -4.33 4.99 19.18
CA LEU A 149 -3.77 5.41 17.89
C LEU A 149 -3.72 4.25 16.89
N PHE A 150 -3.49 3.03 17.38
CA PHE A 150 -3.30 1.87 16.54
C PHE A 150 -4.63 1.18 16.21
N ARG A 151 -5.60 1.26 17.13
CA ARG A 151 -6.90 0.59 17.01
C ARG A 151 -7.69 0.98 15.76
N ALA A 152 -7.71 2.25 15.39
CA ALA A 152 -8.43 2.70 14.20
C ALA A 152 -7.94 2.01 12.91
N ALA A 153 -6.65 1.68 12.83
CA ALA A 153 -6.08 0.98 11.69
C ALA A 153 -6.33 -0.54 11.74
N THR A 154 -6.40 -1.14 12.94
CA THR A 154 -6.67 -2.58 13.10
C THR A 154 -8.16 -2.91 12.97
N GLU A 155 -9.06 -1.99 13.33
CA GLU A 155 -10.51 -2.17 13.13
C GLU A 155 -10.95 -2.06 11.66
N MET A 156 -10.11 -1.53 10.78
CA MET A 156 -10.37 -1.53 9.34
C MET A 156 -10.45 -2.95 8.73
N GLU A 157 -9.90 -3.97 9.38
CA GLU A 157 -10.00 -5.36 8.92
C GLU A 157 -11.46 -5.85 8.85
N VAL A 158 -12.34 -5.33 9.72
CA VAL A 158 -13.76 -5.71 9.80
C VAL A 158 -14.57 -5.20 8.59
N CYS A 159 -14.09 -4.20 7.87
CA CYS A 159 -14.80 -3.60 6.73
C CYS A 159 -14.49 -4.26 5.39
N PHE A 160 -13.46 -5.12 5.30
CA PHE A 160 -13.01 -5.75 4.06
C PHE A 160 -13.11 -7.28 4.07
N ALA A 161 -13.63 -7.88 5.13
CA ALA A 161 -13.92 -9.30 5.25
C ALA A 161 -15.39 -9.59 4.88
#